data_d774fc0b6b4d82166e07e96733306f05
#
_entry.id   d774fc0b6b4d82166e07e96733306f05
#
_cell.length_a   1.000
_cell.length_b   1.000
_cell.length_c   1.000
_cell.angle_alpha   90.00
_cell.angle_beta   90.00
_cell.angle_gamma   90.00
#
_symmetry.space_group_name_H-M   'P 1'
#
loop_
_entity.id
_entity.type
_entity.pdbx_description
1 polymer ?
#
loop_
_entity_poly.entity_id
_entity_poly.type
_entity_poly.pdbx_seq_one_letter_code
_entity_poly.pdbx_strand_id
1 'polypeptide(L)'
;MKQAIWQKIAENKVAKPDQSWLISPETGREISWSEAADITQNIASIIAGAGIAKGASIAIASPNSLAAATVMVGVTTAGYLATPLNLVAGAKVMGYVLNHCKAELVFCAPESRALVEEAATSLTQNLRIIELHPEEGPIWPEDMQAAAVQDFQFAEANSPGILMYTSGTTGNPKGVVLSHANLLSAGQNVAIAHHLDTQDIGCCVLPIYHINGLCVTIMGTIVSGGGLIMPYRFSLSRFWQDIKTHRASWFSAVPTLFAYLLNDDNVPEIDKGRLRFSRSASAPLAPEIHRQFEARFGIPIIETMGLTETGAQILSNPLPPQTRKIGSPGIAIGNEVMIADDHEKPCAANVTGEIWVRGDNVMQGYLHQPEETAKTITSEGWLRTGDLGHMDEEGYVFVTGRIKELIIKGGENIAPREIDEVLLEHETILEAAAFAVPCRDYGQRVEACICFKPSRHASTDELSQHCKARLGAYKTPDKIHILDDLPKGPSGKIQRLKLYELVYGAH
;
A
#
# COMPACT_ATOMS: atom_id res chain seq x y z
N MET A 1 1.50 -10.32 -25.71
CA MET A 1 0.34 -11.02 -25.10
C MET A 1 0.37 -10.77 -23.59
N LYS A 2 -0.80 -10.57 -22.97
CA LYS A 2 -0.87 -10.49 -21.49
C LYS A 2 -0.49 -11.84 -20.91
N GLN A 3 0.23 -11.83 -19.77
CA GLN A 3 0.76 -13.01 -19.09
C GLN A 3 0.10 -13.22 -17.74
N ALA A 4 0.13 -14.46 -17.23
CA ALA A 4 -0.16 -14.78 -15.84
C ALA A 4 1.14 -14.76 -15.00
N ILE A 5 1.02 -14.59 -13.69
CA ILE A 5 2.17 -14.46 -12.77
C ILE A 5 3.09 -15.69 -12.83
N TRP A 6 2.51 -16.90 -12.88
CA TRP A 6 3.29 -18.14 -12.96
C TRP A 6 4.19 -18.22 -14.21
N GLN A 7 3.73 -17.64 -15.35
CA GLN A 7 4.54 -17.60 -16.57
C GLN A 7 5.79 -16.74 -16.37
N LYS A 8 5.64 -15.59 -15.66
CA LYS A 8 6.78 -14.72 -15.36
C LYS A 8 7.78 -15.37 -14.41
N ILE A 9 7.31 -16.13 -13.42
CA ILE A 9 8.18 -16.93 -12.54
C ILE A 9 8.90 -18.02 -13.34
N ALA A 10 8.21 -18.70 -14.26
CA ALA A 10 8.83 -19.69 -15.12
C ALA A 10 9.92 -19.08 -16.03
N GLU A 11 9.70 -17.88 -16.57
CA GLU A 11 10.73 -17.14 -17.31
C GLU A 11 11.95 -16.84 -16.45
N ASN A 12 11.76 -16.37 -15.22
CA ASN A 12 12.86 -16.07 -14.28
C ASN A 12 13.63 -17.35 -13.90
N LYS A 13 12.91 -18.48 -13.65
CA LYS A 13 13.51 -19.80 -13.45
C LYS A 13 14.44 -20.21 -14.59
N VAL A 14 14.01 -20.00 -15.83
CA VAL A 14 14.84 -20.34 -17.02
C VAL A 14 16.03 -19.39 -17.16
N ALA A 15 15.81 -18.09 -16.93
CA ALA A 15 16.84 -17.07 -17.15
C ALA A 15 17.93 -17.08 -16.05
N LYS A 16 17.52 -17.32 -14.78
CA LYS A 16 18.40 -17.20 -13.60
C LYS A 16 17.99 -18.16 -12.47
N PRO A 17 18.07 -19.48 -12.68
CA PRO A 17 17.54 -20.48 -11.76
C PRO A 17 18.07 -20.35 -10.32
N ASP A 18 19.36 -20.07 -10.16
CA ASP A 18 20.05 -20.04 -8.87
C ASP A 18 20.06 -18.66 -8.20
N GLN A 19 19.53 -17.62 -8.87
CA GLN A 19 19.47 -16.29 -8.27
C GLN A 19 18.37 -16.28 -7.22
N SER A 20 18.69 -15.76 -6.02
CA SER A 20 17.74 -15.60 -4.92
C SER A 20 16.65 -14.58 -5.29
N TRP A 21 15.40 -15.00 -5.21
CA TRP A 21 14.25 -14.11 -5.27
C TRP A 21 13.87 -13.59 -3.89
N LEU A 22 13.71 -14.47 -2.90
CA LEU A 22 13.32 -14.09 -1.54
C LEU A 22 14.44 -14.36 -0.55
N ILE A 23 14.65 -13.42 0.37
CA ILE A 23 15.70 -13.49 1.41
C ILE A 23 15.07 -13.16 2.76
N SER A 24 15.16 -14.08 3.72
CA SER A 24 14.78 -13.84 5.12
C SER A 24 15.96 -13.24 5.88
N PRO A 25 15.89 -12.01 6.38
CA PRO A 25 16.97 -11.47 7.18
C PRO A 25 17.02 -12.02 8.60
N GLU A 26 15.93 -12.69 9.08
CA GLU A 26 15.86 -13.32 10.39
C GLU A 26 16.68 -14.60 10.48
N THR A 27 16.64 -15.41 9.42
CA THR A 27 17.22 -16.77 9.40
C THR A 27 18.39 -16.89 8.42
N GLY A 28 18.50 -15.97 7.47
CA GLY A 28 19.42 -16.04 6.34
C GLY A 28 18.98 -17.05 5.27
N ARG A 29 17.77 -17.61 5.35
CA ARG A 29 17.23 -18.47 4.30
C ARG A 29 16.95 -17.68 3.05
N GLU A 30 17.28 -18.27 1.91
CA GLU A 30 17.01 -17.72 0.58
C GLU A 30 16.18 -18.71 -0.23
N ILE A 31 15.31 -18.21 -1.08
CA ILE A 31 14.56 -18.99 -2.07
C ILE A 31 14.96 -18.49 -3.45
N SER A 32 15.57 -19.36 -4.24
CA SER A 32 15.94 -19.07 -5.63
C SER A 32 14.73 -19.04 -6.57
N TRP A 33 14.88 -18.51 -7.78
CA TRP A 33 13.81 -18.56 -8.78
C TRP A 33 13.39 -19.97 -9.16
N SER A 34 14.34 -20.93 -9.18
CA SER A 34 14.04 -22.36 -9.40
C SER A 34 13.18 -22.91 -8.29
N GLU A 35 13.62 -22.69 -7.04
CA GLU A 35 12.93 -23.18 -5.85
C GLU A 35 11.54 -22.50 -5.71
N ALA A 36 11.42 -21.20 -5.99
CA ALA A 36 10.15 -20.49 -5.97
C ALA A 36 9.13 -21.06 -6.97
N ALA A 37 9.57 -21.39 -8.19
CA ALA A 37 8.70 -22.02 -9.17
C ALA A 37 8.21 -23.39 -8.71
N ASP A 38 9.09 -24.21 -8.14
CA ASP A 38 8.74 -25.54 -7.65
C ASP A 38 7.81 -25.47 -6.43
N ILE A 39 8.08 -24.60 -5.46
CA ILE A 39 7.21 -24.37 -4.28
C ILE A 39 5.82 -23.91 -4.72
N THR A 40 5.74 -22.91 -5.60
CA THR A 40 4.44 -22.33 -6.01
C THR A 40 3.62 -23.32 -6.84
N GLN A 41 4.25 -24.13 -7.67
CA GLN A 41 3.59 -25.19 -8.40
C GLN A 41 3.10 -26.32 -7.49
N ASN A 42 3.88 -26.71 -6.47
CA ASN A 42 3.48 -27.70 -5.49
C ASN A 42 2.26 -27.23 -4.68
N ILE A 43 2.29 -25.98 -4.19
CA ILE A 43 1.14 -25.37 -3.50
C ILE A 43 -0.11 -25.40 -4.40
N ALA A 44 0.03 -24.99 -5.66
CA ALA A 44 -1.05 -25.00 -6.64
C ALA A 44 -1.63 -26.41 -6.86
N SER A 45 -0.79 -27.42 -6.98
CA SER A 45 -1.17 -28.82 -7.14
C SER A 45 -2.00 -29.32 -5.95
N ILE A 46 -1.57 -29.05 -4.73
CA ILE A 46 -2.27 -29.50 -3.50
C ILE A 46 -3.63 -28.80 -3.37
N ILE A 47 -3.67 -27.49 -3.59
CA ILE A 47 -4.92 -26.71 -3.51
C ILE A 47 -5.91 -27.15 -4.58
N ALA A 48 -5.46 -27.39 -5.81
CA ALA A 48 -6.32 -27.83 -6.92
C ALA A 48 -6.95 -29.19 -6.64
N GLY A 49 -6.28 -30.07 -5.89
CA GLY A 49 -6.81 -31.37 -5.48
C GLY A 49 -7.71 -31.33 -4.24
N ALA A 50 -7.75 -30.22 -3.51
CA ALA A 50 -8.45 -30.12 -2.24
C ALA A 50 -9.99 -30.04 -2.31
N GLY A 51 -10.58 -30.07 -3.51
CA GLY A 51 -12.02 -30.00 -3.71
C GLY A 51 -12.64 -28.62 -3.52
N ILE A 52 -11.81 -27.57 -3.41
CA ILE A 52 -12.26 -26.19 -3.32
C ILE A 52 -12.75 -25.72 -4.70
N ALA A 53 -13.87 -24.99 -4.73
CA ALA A 53 -14.44 -24.49 -5.99
C ALA A 53 -13.44 -23.58 -6.71
N LYS A 54 -13.23 -23.79 -8.00
CA LYS A 54 -12.31 -23.00 -8.83
C LYS A 54 -12.68 -21.51 -8.77
N GLY A 55 -11.68 -20.66 -8.61
CA GLY A 55 -11.89 -19.21 -8.47
C GLY A 55 -12.35 -18.77 -7.08
N ALA A 56 -12.49 -19.71 -6.12
CA ALA A 56 -12.81 -19.35 -4.73
C ALA A 56 -11.68 -18.54 -4.09
N SER A 57 -12.04 -17.76 -3.07
CA SER A 57 -11.09 -17.00 -2.26
C SER A 57 -10.39 -17.92 -1.26
N ILE A 58 -9.07 -17.83 -1.20
CA ILE A 58 -8.23 -18.49 -0.20
C ILE A 58 -7.53 -17.41 0.61
N ALA A 59 -7.82 -17.38 1.91
CA ALA A 59 -7.33 -16.35 2.80
C ALA A 59 -5.88 -16.62 3.25
N ILE A 60 -5.14 -15.55 3.55
CA ILE A 60 -3.77 -15.61 4.06
C ILE A 60 -3.65 -14.67 5.25
N ALA A 61 -3.53 -15.24 6.46
CA ALA A 61 -3.39 -14.54 7.74
C ALA A 61 -1.95 -14.69 8.24
N SER A 62 -1.03 -13.97 7.63
CA SER A 62 0.40 -14.04 7.98
C SER A 62 1.04 -12.66 7.90
N PRO A 63 1.98 -12.31 8.81
CA PRO A 63 2.93 -11.23 8.54
C PRO A 63 3.77 -11.54 7.31
N ASN A 64 4.65 -10.61 6.96
CA ASN A 64 5.60 -10.85 5.89
C ASN A 64 6.43 -12.10 6.19
N SER A 65 6.62 -12.94 5.18
CA SER A 65 7.50 -14.12 5.28
C SER A 65 7.73 -14.71 3.90
N LEU A 66 8.76 -15.54 3.76
CA LEU A 66 9.01 -16.27 2.52
C LEU A 66 7.81 -17.15 2.16
N ALA A 67 7.22 -17.80 3.16
CA ALA A 67 6.04 -18.64 2.99
C ALA A 67 4.80 -17.87 2.57
N ALA A 68 4.55 -16.69 3.16
CA ALA A 68 3.39 -15.88 2.80
C ALA A 68 3.46 -15.42 1.33
N ALA A 69 4.65 -15.02 0.85
CA ALA A 69 4.85 -14.64 -0.54
C ALA A 69 4.67 -15.81 -1.50
N THR A 70 5.27 -16.97 -1.20
CA THR A 70 5.16 -18.17 -2.06
C THR A 70 3.75 -18.77 -2.06
N VAL A 71 3.06 -18.77 -0.91
CA VAL A 71 1.65 -19.21 -0.83
C VAL A 71 0.76 -18.30 -1.66
N MET A 72 0.93 -16.99 -1.57
CA MET A 72 0.16 -16.03 -2.35
C MET A 72 0.28 -16.31 -3.86
N VAL A 73 1.50 -16.52 -4.34
CA VAL A 73 1.74 -16.85 -5.74
C VAL A 73 1.22 -18.25 -6.08
N GLY A 74 1.40 -19.25 -5.24
CA GLY A 74 0.91 -20.61 -5.46
C GLY A 74 -0.61 -20.69 -5.56
N VAL A 75 -1.32 -19.96 -4.68
CA VAL A 75 -2.78 -19.83 -4.73
C VAL A 75 -3.23 -19.23 -6.06
N THR A 76 -2.61 -18.13 -6.49
CA THR A 76 -2.96 -17.49 -7.77
C THR A 76 -2.62 -18.37 -8.96
N THR A 77 -1.53 -19.14 -8.92
CA THR A 77 -1.11 -20.04 -10.00
C THR A 77 -2.17 -21.09 -10.32
N ALA A 78 -2.85 -21.62 -9.30
CA ALA A 78 -3.95 -22.58 -9.49
C ALA A 78 -5.30 -21.93 -9.87
N GLY A 79 -5.35 -20.61 -10.04
CA GLY A 79 -6.55 -19.89 -10.46
C GLY A 79 -7.54 -19.61 -9.33
N TYR A 80 -7.04 -19.53 -8.07
CA TYR A 80 -7.80 -19.09 -6.90
C TYR A 80 -7.48 -17.63 -6.57
N LEU A 81 -8.39 -16.95 -5.84
CA LEU A 81 -8.17 -15.60 -5.36
C LEU A 81 -7.36 -15.62 -4.06
N ALA A 82 -6.11 -15.21 -4.09
CA ALA A 82 -5.36 -15.00 -2.87
C ALA A 82 -5.89 -13.76 -2.14
N THR A 83 -6.32 -13.94 -0.89
CA THR A 83 -6.95 -12.88 -0.08
C THR A 83 -6.11 -12.63 1.17
N PRO A 84 -5.11 -11.73 1.12
CA PRO A 84 -4.33 -11.38 2.29
C PRO A 84 -5.18 -10.62 3.31
N LEU A 85 -5.15 -11.09 4.58
CA LEU A 85 -5.93 -10.53 5.67
C LEU A 85 -5.16 -9.49 6.45
N ASN A 86 -5.81 -8.37 6.74
CA ASN A 86 -5.24 -7.33 7.57
C ASN A 86 -5.23 -7.74 9.05
N LEU A 87 -4.04 -8.02 9.58
CA LEU A 87 -3.85 -8.57 10.92
C LEU A 87 -4.10 -7.57 12.06
N VAL A 88 -4.12 -6.26 11.76
CA VAL A 88 -4.33 -5.21 12.77
C VAL A 88 -5.74 -4.61 12.75
N ALA A 89 -6.61 -5.10 11.86
CA ALA A 89 -7.98 -4.60 11.75
C ALA A 89 -8.94 -5.18 12.83
N GLY A 90 -8.51 -6.19 13.58
CA GLY A 90 -9.29 -6.87 14.61
C GLY A 90 -10.23 -7.95 14.07
N ALA A 91 -10.68 -8.85 14.96
CA ALA A 91 -11.45 -10.04 14.61
C ALA A 91 -12.79 -9.73 13.91
N LYS A 92 -13.48 -8.67 14.33
CA LYS A 92 -14.76 -8.26 13.72
C LYS A 92 -14.61 -7.92 12.23
N VAL A 93 -13.58 -7.14 11.87
CA VAL A 93 -13.33 -6.76 10.47
C VAL A 93 -12.84 -7.96 9.68
N MET A 94 -11.98 -8.79 10.26
CA MET A 94 -11.50 -10.02 9.64
C MET A 94 -12.65 -11.00 9.37
N GLY A 95 -13.58 -11.18 10.32
CA GLY A 95 -14.77 -12.01 10.16
C GLY A 95 -15.68 -11.50 9.04
N TYR A 96 -15.88 -10.17 8.95
CA TYR A 96 -16.58 -9.57 7.80
C TYR A 96 -15.90 -9.92 6.48
N VAL A 97 -14.58 -9.77 6.37
CA VAL A 97 -13.82 -10.06 5.15
C VAL A 97 -13.99 -11.53 4.76
N LEU A 98 -13.78 -12.46 5.68
CA LEU A 98 -13.89 -13.90 5.45
C LEU A 98 -15.31 -14.29 4.98
N ASN A 99 -16.37 -13.72 5.60
CA ASN A 99 -17.76 -13.93 5.16
C ASN A 99 -18.02 -13.34 3.77
N HIS A 100 -17.55 -12.12 3.52
CA HIS A 100 -17.81 -11.41 2.25
C HIS A 100 -17.14 -12.12 1.07
N CYS A 101 -15.91 -12.60 1.22
CA CYS A 101 -15.21 -13.36 0.17
C CYS A 101 -15.53 -14.86 0.19
N LYS A 102 -16.32 -15.33 1.15
CA LYS A 102 -16.70 -16.75 1.32
C LYS A 102 -15.48 -17.68 1.36
N ALA A 103 -14.42 -17.27 2.08
CA ALA A 103 -13.22 -18.09 2.20
C ALA A 103 -13.54 -19.40 2.94
N GLU A 104 -13.16 -20.54 2.36
CA GLU A 104 -13.29 -21.87 2.95
C GLU A 104 -11.95 -22.41 3.48
N LEU A 105 -10.84 -21.76 3.10
CA LEU A 105 -9.49 -22.11 3.51
C LEU A 105 -8.70 -20.85 3.86
N VAL A 106 -7.92 -20.93 4.96
CA VAL A 106 -6.98 -19.88 5.36
C VAL A 106 -5.62 -20.50 5.70
N PHE A 107 -4.56 -19.94 5.10
CA PHE A 107 -3.19 -20.13 5.55
C PHE A 107 -2.92 -19.19 6.70
N CYS A 108 -2.55 -19.71 7.86
CA CYS A 108 -2.49 -18.94 9.10
C CYS A 108 -1.13 -19.13 9.79
N ALA A 109 -0.39 -18.03 9.95
CA ALA A 109 0.82 -18.06 10.78
C ALA A 109 0.44 -18.30 12.26
N PRO A 110 1.31 -19.00 13.05
CA PRO A 110 1.00 -19.33 14.44
C PRO A 110 0.56 -18.15 15.30
N GLU A 111 1.22 -16.99 15.16
CA GLU A 111 0.89 -15.75 15.88
C GLU A 111 -0.45 -15.14 15.49
N SER A 112 -0.98 -15.47 14.31
CA SER A 112 -2.28 -15.00 13.84
C SER A 112 -3.44 -15.93 14.21
N ARG A 113 -3.14 -17.11 14.76
CA ARG A 113 -4.11 -18.19 14.99
C ARG A 113 -5.29 -17.76 15.85
N ALA A 114 -5.01 -17.16 16.99
CA ALA A 114 -6.05 -16.72 17.93
C ALA A 114 -7.01 -15.68 17.27
N LEU A 115 -6.46 -14.75 16.50
CA LEU A 115 -7.25 -13.74 15.78
C LEU A 115 -8.15 -14.37 14.71
N VAL A 116 -7.64 -15.35 13.96
CA VAL A 116 -8.41 -16.08 12.94
C VAL A 116 -9.52 -16.92 13.58
N GLU A 117 -9.24 -17.61 14.67
CA GLU A 117 -10.23 -18.42 15.39
C GLU A 117 -11.35 -17.55 15.98
N GLU A 118 -11.01 -16.38 16.56
CA GLU A 118 -11.99 -15.41 17.02
C GLU A 118 -12.85 -14.90 15.86
N ALA A 119 -12.25 -14.52 14.74
CA ALA A 119 -12.97 -14.07 13.55
C ALA A 119 -13.87 -15.17 12.99
N ALA A 120 -13.44 -16.43 13.03
CA ALA A 120 -14.17 -17.59 12.53
C ALA A 120 -15.47 -17.86 13.30
N THR A 121 -15.62 -17.40 14.55
CA THR A 121 -16.86 -17.56 15.33
C THR A 121 -18.06 -16.88 14.69
N SER A 122 -17.85 -15.90 13.83
CA SER A 122 -18.91 -15.16 13.13
C SER A 122 -19.21 -15.68 11.72
N LEU A 123 -18.55 -16.75 11.26
CA LEU A 123 -18.68 -17.25 9.91
C LEU A 123 -19.93 -18.09 9.71
N THR A 124 -20.51 -18.03 8.51
CA THR A 124 -21.63 -18.85 8.08
C THR A 124 -21.19 -20.12 7.35
N GLN A 125 -19.95 -20.17 6.88
CA GLN A 125 -19.31 -21.32 6.23
C GLN A 125 -18.22 -21.95 7.14
N ASN A 126 -17.87 -23.20 6.84
CA ASN A 126 -16.71 -23.81 7.46
C ASN A 126 -15.43 -23.19 6.92
N LEU A 127 -14.48 -22.90 7.82
CA LEU A 127 -13.16 -22.40 7.47
C LEU A 127 -12.10 -23.44 7.87
N ARG A 128 -11.41 -24.01 6.89
CA ARG A 128 -10.25 -24.87 7.14
C ARG A 128 -9.02 -24.03 7.36
N ILE A 129 -8.34 -24.23 8.49
CA ILE A 129 -7.12 -23.51 8.84
C ILE A 129 -5.91 -24.40 8.58
N ILE A 130 -5.01 -23.94 7.70
CA ILE A 130 -3.72 -24.56 7.42
C ILE A 130 -2.66 -23.71 8.11
N GLU A 131 -1.88 -24.33 8.98
CA GLU A 131 -0.76 -23.64 9.63
C GLU A 131 0.30 -23.29 8.60
N LEU A 132 0.81 -22.06 8.68
CA LEU A 132 1.82 -21.53 7.78
C LEU A 132 3.09 -21.22 8.56
N HIS A 133 4.08 -22.10 8.50
CA HIS A 133 5.39 -21.80 9.04
C HIS A 133 6.10 -20.75 8.18
N PRO A 134 6.61 -19.64 8.75
CA PRO A 134 7.06 -18.47 7.98
C PRO A 134 8.21 -18.78 7.00
N GLU A 135 9.04 -19.76 7.31
CA GLU A 135 10.20 -20.15 6.49
C GLU A 135 9.94 -21.40 5.65
N GLU A 136 9.29 -22.42 6.24
CA GLU A 136 9.17 -23.74 5.62
C GLU A 136 7.93 -23.89 4.74
N GLY A 137 6.94 -23.01 4.94
CA GLY A 137 5.71 -23.02 4.16
C GLY A 137 4.53 -23.68 4.90
N PRO A 138 3.49 -24.09 4.15
CA PRO A 138 2.29 -24.68 4.72
C PRO A 138 2.56 -26.06 5.34
N ILE A 139 2.01 -26.29 6.53
CA ILE A 139 1.97 -27.64 7.15
C ILE A 139 0.71 -28.32 6.63
N TRP A 140 0.87 -29.11 5.58
CA TRP A 140 -0.25 -29.73 4.88
C TRP A 140 -0.85 -30.91 5.66
N PRO A 141 -2.17 -30.97 5.84
CA PRO A 141 -2.86 -32.18 6.29
C PRO A 141 -2.69 -33.33 5.30
N GLU A 142 -2.60 -34.55 5.80
CA GLU A 142 -2.35 -35.77 5.00
C GLU A 142 -3.38 -35.96 3.87
N ASP A 143 -4.67 -35.67 4.15
CA ASP A 143 -5.75 -35.78 3.16
C ASP A 143 -5.56 -34.82 1.98
N MET A 144 -5.05 -33.60 2.21
CA MET A 144 -4.76 -32.65 1.15
C MET A 144 -3.52 -33.05 0.35
N GLN A 145 -2.46 -33.53 1.01
CA GLN A 145 -1.27 -34.03 0.31
C GLN A 145 -1.61 -35.22 -0.58
N ALA A 146 -2.42 -36.16 -0.09
CA ALA A 146 -2.86 -37.33 -0.84
C ALA A 146 -3.76 -36.97 -2.04
N ALA A 147 -4.44 -35.84 -1.97
CA ALA A 147 -5.33 -35.34 -3.06
C ALA A 147 -4.58 -34.49 -4.11
N ALA A 148 -3.28 -34.22 -3.96
CA ALA A 148 -2.52 -33.41 -4.89
C ALA A 148 -2.63 -33.94 -6.35
N VAL A 149 -2.88 -33.03 -7.29
CA VAL A 149 -3.07 -33.39 -8.70
C VAL A 149 -1.87 -32.92 -9.54
N GLN A 150 -1.39 -33.80 -10.44
CA GLN A 150 -0.27 -33.47 -11.34
C GLN A 150 -0.71 -32.53 -12.47
N ASP A 151 -1.90 -32.76 -13.01
CA ASP A 151 -2.47 -31.98 -14.09
C ASP A 151 -3.60 -31.08 -13.54
N PHE A 152 -3.30 -29.82 -13.27
CA PHE A 152 -4.28 -28.78 -12.97
C PHE A 152 -4.22 -27.66 -14.02
N GLN A 153 -5.34 -26.97 -14.19
CA GLN A 153 -5.39 -25.86 -15.12
C GLN A 153 -4.77 -24.61 -14.46
N PHE A 154 -3.67 -24.14 -15.03
CA PHE A 154 -3.05 -22.89 -14.64
C PHE A 154 -3.96 -21.68 -14.90
N ALA A 155 -3.81 -20.65 -14.09
CA ALA A 155 -4.52 -19.40 -14.29
C ALA A 155 -4.14 -18.71 -15.59
N GLU A 156 -5.12 -18.06 -16.21
CA GLU A 156 -4.92 -17.21 -17.38
C GLU A 156 -4.63 -15.76 -16.98
N ALA A 157 -4.12 -14.96 -17.90
CA ALA A 157 -3.75 -13.56 -17.64
C ALA A 157 -4.90 -12.69 -17.09
N ASN A 158 -6.12 -12.90 -17.58
CA ASN A 158 -7.29 -12.14 -17.15
C ASN A 158 -8.05 -12.80 -15.97
N SER A 159 -7.62 -13.97 -15.50
CA SER A 159 -8.19 -14.59 -14.32
C SER A 159 -7.97 -13.69 -13.11
N PRO A 160 -8.96 -13.56 -12.20
CA PRO A 160 -8.75 -12.94 -10.89
C PRO A 160 -7.59 -13.62 -10.15
N GLY A 161 -6.67 -12.84 -9.60
CA GLY A 161 -5.51 -13.37 -8.89
C GLY A 161 -5.51 -12.96 -7.41
N ILE A 162 -5.73 -11.69 -7.13
CA ILE A 162 -5.71 -11.16 -5.76
C ILE A 162 -7.00 -10.43 -5.45
N LEU A 163 -7.52 -10.68 -4.25
CA LEU A 163 -8.61 -9.94 -3.64
C LEU A 163 -8.06 -9.16 -2.45
N MET A 164 -7.98 -7.85 -2.57
CA MET A 164 -7.46 -6.99 -1.51
C MET A 164 -8.53 -6.07 -0.96
N TYR A 165 -8.68 -6.03 0.37
CA TYR A 165 -9.67 -5.19 1.02
C TYR A 165 -9.13 -3.82 1.38
N THR A 166 -9.86 -2.78 0.96
CA THR A 166 -9.54 -1.39 1.33
C THR A 166 -10.22 -1.02 2.63
N SER A 167 -9.56 -0.22 3.46
CA SER A 167 -10.19 0.42 4.61
C SER A 167 -11.09 1.55 4.12
N GLY A 168 -12.30 1.22 3.66
CA GLY A 168 -13.27 2.23 3.20
C GLY A 168 -13.51 3.31 4.24
N THR A 169 -13.57 4.56 3.81
CA THR A 169 -13.84 5.73 4.68
C THR A 169 -15.28 5.79 5.18
N THR A 170 -16.18 4.93 4.67
CA THR A 170 -17.64 5.06 4.85
C THR A 170 -18.34 3.80 5.38
N GLY A 171 -17.59 2.81 5.89
CA GLY A 171 -18.21 1.57 6.39
C GLY A 171 -17.33 0.34 6.26
N ASN A 172 -17.93 -0.79 5.88
CA ASN A 172 -17.22 -2.05 5.69
C ASN A 172 -16.18 -1.98 4.55
N PRO A 173 -15.05 -2.70 4.67
CA PRO A 173 -14.03 -2.75 3.62
C PRO A 173 -14.59 -3.26 2.30
N LYS A 174 -14.14 -2.67 1.18
CA LYS A 174 -14.49 -3.13 -0.17
C LYS A 174 -13.41 -4.09 -0.70
N GLY A 175 -13.82 -5.19 -1.31
CA GLY A 175 -12.91 -6.16 -1.90
C GLY A 175 -12.55 -5.78 -3.34
N VAL A 176 -11.32 -5.34 -3.57
CA VAL A 176 -10.76 -5.00 -4.88
C VAL A 176 -10.26 -6.25 -5.56
N VAL A 177 -10.77 -6.56 -6.75
CA VAL A 177 -10.37 -7.73 -7.56
C VAL A 177 -9.32 -7.31 -8.59
N LEU A 178 -8.12 -7.86 -8.47
CA LEU A 178 -7.02 -7.65 -9.41
C LEU A 178 -6.71 -8.95 -10.17
N SER A 179 -6.70 -8.89 -11.50
CA SER A 179 -6.28 -10.01 -12.35
C SER A 179 -4.76 -10.17 -12.36
N HIS A 180 -4.26 -11.30 -12.86
CA HIS A 180 -2.84 -11.49 -13.09
C HIS A 180 -2.26 -10.41 -14.01
N ALA A 181 -2.98 -10.02 -15.06
CA ALA A 181 -2.58 -8.96 -15.98
C ALA A 181 -2.49 -7.60 -15.27
N ASN A 182 -3.47 -7.25 -14.41
CA ASN A 182 -3.42 -6.01 -13.63
C ASN A 182 -2.19 -5.98 -12.71
N LEU A 183 -1.92 -7.09 -12.01
CA LEU A 183 -0.81 -7.23 -11.07
C LEU A 183 0.55 -7.13 -11.77
N LEU A 184 0.73 -7.81 -12.90
CA LEU A 184 1.95 -7.73 -13.69
C LEU A 184 2.14 -6.34 -14.31
N SER A 185 1.06 -5.71 -14.79
CA SER A 185 1.12 -4.32 -15.28
C SER A 185 1.54 -3.36 -14.18
N ALA A 186 0.99 -3.51 -12.97
CA ALA A 186 1.39 -2.71 -11.82
C ALA A 186 2.87 -2.92 -11.45
N GLY A 187 3.35 -4.18 -11.42
CA GLY A 187 4.77 -4.49 -11.24
C GLY A 187 5.65 -3.90 -12.35
N GLN A 188 5.17 -3.92 -13.59
CA GLN A 188 5.87 -3.33 -14.74
C GLN A 188 5.99 -1.79 -14.60
N ASN A 189 4.94 -1.12 -14.16
CA ASN A 189 4.96 0.32 -13.90
C ASN A 189 6.02 0.68 -12.85
N VAL A 190 6.13 -0.14 -11.79
CA VAL A 190 7.18 0.02 -10.75
C VAL A 190 8.57 -0.22 -11.34
N ALA A 191 8.75 -1.31 -12.10
CA ALA A 191 10.05 -1.65 -12.69
C ALA A 191 10.53 -0.58 -13.68
N ILE A 192 9.65 -0.06 -14.52
CA ILE A 192 9.96 1.03 -15.47
C ILE A 192 10.32 2.31 -14.72
N ALA A 193 9.48 2.75 -13.76
CA ALA A 193 9.67 4.00 -13.04
C ALA A 193 11.01 4.05 -12.29
N HIS A 194 11.47 2.92 -11.78
CA HIS A 194 12.66 2.84 -10.95
C HIS A 194 13.84 2.15 -11.63
N HIS A 195 13.72 1.86 -12.93
CA HIS A 195 14.74 1.17 -13.72
C HIS A 195 15.24 -0.10 -12.99
N LEU A 196 14.28 -0.92 -12.51
CA LEU A 196 14.63 -2.16 -11.81
C LEU A 196 15.03 -3.23 -12.81
N ASP A 197 16.09 -3.93 -12.48
CA ASP A 197 16.59 -5.06 -13.23
C ASP A 197 16.91 -6.26 -12.32
N THR A 198 17.49 -7.28 -12.90
CA THR A 198 17.82 -8.53 -12.21
C THR A 198 18.92 -8.38 -11.14
N GLN A 199 19.65 -7.27 -11.09
CA GLN A 199 20.67 -7.00 -10.08
C GLN A 199 20.09 -6.30 -8.86
N ASP A 200 18.87 -5.78 -8.97
CA ASP A 200 18.24 -5.05 -7.88
C ASP A 200 17.73 -5.98 -6.79
N ILE A 201 17.94 -5.57 -5.55
CA ILE A 201 17.39 -6.24 -4.36
C ILE A 201 16.56 -5.21 -3.59
N GLY A 202 15.25 -5.44 -3.55
CA GLY A 202 14.34 -4.61 -2.77
C GLY A 202 14.31 -5.01 -1.30
N CYS A 203 13.84 -4.11 -0.40
CA CYS A 203 13.51 -4.46 0.97
C CYS A 203 12.03 -4.15 1.24
N CYS A 204 11.25 -5.20 1.59
CA CYS A 204 9.81 -5.14 1.84
C CYS A 204 9.52 -4.86 3.31
N VAL A 205 9.60 -3.62 3.74
CA VAL A 205 9.31 -3.23 5.13
C VAL A 205 7.82 -3.02 5.42
N LEU A 206 6.99 -2.97 4.37
CA LEU A 206 5.55 -2.78 4.50
C LEU A 206 4.83 -4.13 4.45
N PRO A 207 3.69 -4.26 5.18
CA PRO A 207 2.94 -5.52 5.17
C PRO A 207 2.43 -5.88 3.77
N ILE A 208 2.58 -7.16 3.39
CA ILE A 208 2.10 -7.66 2.08
C ILE A 208 0.58 -7.80 1.99
N TYR A 209 -0.14 -7.65 3.09
CA TYR A 209 -1.60 -7.49 3.06
C TYR A 209 -2.04 -6.05 2.67
N HIS A 210 -1.08 -5.18 2.35
CA HIS A 210 -1.31 -3.88 1.70
C HIS A 210 -0.71 -3.88 0.30
N ILE A 211 -1.40 -3.18 -0.61
CA ILE A 211 -1.03 -3.16 -2.03
C ILE A 211 0.41 -2.65 -2.27
N ASN A 212 0.93 -1.75 -1.42
CA ASN A 212 2.30 -1.27 -1.54
C ASN A 212 3.31 -2.40 -1.23
N GLY A 213 3.14 -3.14 -0.13
CA GLY A 213 4.00 -4.30 0.15
C GLY A 213 3.89 -5.36 -0.94
N LEU A 214 2.67 -5.65 -1.41
CA LEU A 214 2.45 -6.70 -2.40
C LEU A 214 2.90 -6.30 -3.81
N CYS A 215 2.24 -5.31 -4.41
CA CYS A 215 2.50 -5.02 -5.84
C CYS A 215 3.81 -4.30 -6.06
N VAL A 216 4.20 -3.39 -5.19
CA VAL A 216 5.46 -2.67 -5.42
C VAL A 216 6.65 -3.58 -5.22
N THR A 217 6.67 -4.41 -4.17
CA THR A 217 7.85 -5.21 -3.88
C THR A 217 7.77 -6.60 -4.50
N ILE A 218 6.72 -7.39 -4.24
CA ILE A 218 6.63 -8.76 -4.78
C ILE A 218 6.45 -8.73 -6.31
N MET A 219 5.44 -8.00 -6.84
CA MET A 219 5.24 -7.97 -8.29
C MET A 219 6.36 -7.23 -9.01
N GLY A 220 6.90 -6.15 -8.42
CA GLY A 220 8.04 -5.42 -8.97
C GLY A 220 9.26 -6.32 -9.15
N THR A 221 9.59 -7.18 -8.16
CA THR A 221 10.71 -8.13 -8.27
C THR A 221 10.40 -9.32 -9.19
N ILE A 222 9.17 -9.81 -9.22
CA ILE A 222 8.76 -10.84 -10.19
C ILE A 222 8.96 -10.33 -11.61
N VAL A 223 8.57 -9.09 -11.89
CA VAL A 223 8.67 -8.50 -13.25
C VAL A 223 10.12 -8.20 -13.61
N SER A 224 10.90 -7.62 -12.71
CA SER A 224 12.31 -7.27 -12.97
C SER A 224 13.25 -8.48 -12.94
N GLY A 225 12.85 -9.58 -12.31
CA GLY A 225 13.71 -10.74 -12.05
C GLY A 225 14.75 -10.50 -10.95
N GLY A 226 14.58 -9.47 -10.14
CA GLY A 226 15.45 -9.11 -9.02
C GLY A 226 15.16 -9.88 -7.74
N GLY A 227 15.84 -9.53 -6.64
CA GLY A 227 15.65 -10.12 -5.31
C GLY A 227 14.81 -9.25 -4.39
N LEU A 228 14.34 -9.85 -3.28
CA LEU A 228 13.54 -9.18 -2.25
C LEU A 228 13.90 -9.64 -0.85
N ILE A 229 14.38 -8.75 -0.02
CA ILE A 229 14.54 -8.97 1.43
C ILE A 229 13.15 -8.85 2.05
N MET A 230 12.75 -9.87 2.80
CA MET A 230 11.41 -10.02 3.35
C MET A 230 11.46 -10.13 4.89
N PRO A 231 11.72 -9.04 5.63
CA PRO A 231 11.65 -9.07 7.09
C PRO A 231 10.21 -9.32 7.55
N TYR A 232 10.03 -10.08 8.63
CA TYR A 232 8.69 -10.37 9.19
C TYR A 232 7.92 -9.12 9.55
N ARG A 233 8.64 -8.09 10.00
CA ARG A 233 8.11 -6.76 10.30
C ARG A 233 9.23 -5.72 10.25
N PHE A 234 8.86 -4.48 10.04
CA PHE A 234 9.79 -3.38 10.21
C PHE A 234 10.34 -3.32 11.63
N SER A 235 11.66 -3.19 11.76
CA SER A 235 12.35 -2.96 13.03
C SER A 235 13.42 -1.89 12.82
N LEU A 236 13.28 -0.74 13.50
CA LEU A 236 14.22 0.37 13.38
C LEU A 236 15.66 -0.07 13.72
N SER A 237 15.81 -0.89 14.78
CA SER A 237 17.12 -1.36 15.25
C SER A 237 17.82 -2.34 14.30
N ARG A 238 17.09 -2.95 13.36
CA ARG A 238 17.64 -3.93 12.39
C ARG A 238 17.71 -3.41 10.98
N PHE A 239 16.85 -2.46 10.63
CA PHE A 239 16.61 -2.02 9.25
C PHE A 239 17.91 -1.72 8.48
N TRP A 240 18.76 -0.85 9.01
CA TRP A 240 19.98 -0.47 8.32
C TRP A 240 21.00 -1.61 8.23
N GLN A 241 21.01 -2.50 9.23
CA GLN A 241 21.87 -3.69 9.18
C GLN A 241 21.38 -4.67 8.12
N ASP A 242 20.05 -4.88 8.00
CA ASP A 242 19.46 -5.76 6.98
C ASP A 242 19.73 -5.20 5.57
N ILE A 243 19.55 -3.88 5.36
CA ILE A 243 19.91 -3.19 4.11
C ILE A 243 21.39 -3.45 3.73
N LYS A 244 22.29 -3.30 4.68
CA LYS A 244 23.74 -3.49 4.46
C LYS A 244 24.09 -4.95 4.21
N THR A 245 23.63 -5.86 5.07
CA THR A 245 23.99 -7.29 5.02
C THR A 245 23.54 -7.93 3.72
N HIS A 246 22.30 -7.67 3.32
CA HIS A 246 21.70 -8.27 2.13
C HIS A 246 21.83 -7.39 0.88
N ARG A 247 22.64 -6.30 0.95
CA ARG A 247 22.97 -5.43 -0.16
C ARG A 247 21.75 -4.89 -0.92
N ALA A 248 20.73 -4.43 -0.18
CA ALA A 248 19.55 -3.81 -0.79
C ALA A 248 19.94 -2.66 -1.72
N SER A 249 19.29 -2.57 -2.87
CA SER A 249 19.45 -1.45 -3.81
C SER A 249 18.34 -0.42 -3.70
N TRP A 250 17.22 -0.79 -3.08
CA TRP A 250 16.08 0.10 -2.84
C TRP A 250 15.17 -0.44 -1.73
N PHE A 251 14.32 0.44 -1.19
CA PHE A 251 13.23 0.07 -0.31
C PHE A 251 12.01 0.97 -0.52
N SER A 252 10.82 0.48 -0.12
CA SER A 252 9.58 1.27 -0.13
C SER A 252 9.06 1.42 1.29
N ALA A 253 8.77 2.66 1.69
CA ALA A 253 8.31 2.99 3.03
C ALA A 253 7.16 4.01 3.00
N VAL A 254 6.53 4.22 4.14
CA VAL A 254 5.55 5.29 4.38
C VAL A 254 6.23 6.47 5.07
N PRO A 255 5.68 7.71 5.00
CA PRO A 255 6.29 8.91 5.60
C PRO A 255 6.71 8.76 7.06
N THR A 256 5.91 8.07 7.87
CA THR A 256 6.22 7.81 9.28
C THR A 256 7.53 7.03 9.47
N LEU A 257 7.80 6.05 8.59
CA LEU A 257 9.06 5.30 8.65
C LEU A 257 10.26 6.17 8.28
N PHE A 258 10.11 7.10 7.33
CA PHE A 258 11.17 8.07 7.03
C PHE A 258 11.47 8.98 8.23
N ALA A 259 10.44 9.40 8.96
CA ALA A 259 10.63 10.19 10.19
C ALA A 259 11.36 9.37 11.27
N TYR A 260 11.05 8.09 11.43
CA TYR A 260 11.79 7.21 12.37
C TYR A 260 13.23 7.00 11.95
N LEU A 261 13.48 6.68 10.67
CA LEU A 261 14.82 6.49 10.14
C LEU A 261 15.66 7.77 10.23
N LEU A 262 15.04 8.94 10.03
CA LEU A 262 15.69 10.23 10.15
C LEU A 262 16.20 10.52 11.57
N ASN A 263 15.53 9.97 12.60
CA ASN A 263 15.89 10.16 13.99
C ASN A 263 16.68 8.98 14.60
N ASP A 264 17.12 8.01 13.78
CA ASP A 264 17.94 6.90 14.25
C ASP A 264 19.42 7.29 14.29
N ASP A 265 20.03 7.23 15.46
CA ASP A 265 21.45 7.55 15.65
C ASP A 265 22.37 6.34 15.39
N ASN A 266 21.83 5.13 15.27
CA ASN A 266 22.59 3.88 15.11
C ASN A 266 22.69 3.43 13.65
N VAL A 267 23.01 4.33 12.74
CA VAL A 267 23.09 4.05 11.32
C VAL A 267 24.51 3.58 10.96
N PRO A 268 24.68 2.34 10.45
CA PRO A 268 25.99 1.87 9.97
C PRO A 268 26.39 2.63 8.70
N GLU A 269 27.64 2.50 8.31
CA GLU A 269 28.10 2.98 7.01
C GLU A 269 27.30 2.29 5.89
N ILE A 270 26.63 3.07 5.06
CA ILE A 270 25.78 2.61 3.96
C ILE A 270 26.55 2.75 2.65
N ASP A 271 26.55 1.69 1.86
CA ASP A 271 27.03 1.72 0.48
C ASP A 271 26.04 2.50 -0.41
N LYS A 272 26.29 3.81 -0.56
CA LYS A 272 25.46 4.71 -1.39
C LYS A 272 25.52 4.37 -2.89
N GLY A 273 26.53 3.64 -3.34
CA GLY A 273 26.60 3.14 -4.71
C GLY A 273 25.65 1.99 -4.94
N ARG A 274 25.36 1.22 -3.88
CA ARG A 274 24.44 0.08 -3.93
C ARG A 274 22.99 0.47 -3.62
N LEU A 275 22.75 1.21 -2.53
CA LEU A 275 21.42 1.71 -2.19
C LEU A 275 21.09 2.95 -3.03
N ARG A 276 20.48 2.71 -4.19
CA ARG A 276 20.26 3.72 -5.24
C ARG A 276 19.19 4.74 -4.92
N PHE A 277 18.11 4.31 -4.26
CA PHE A 277 16.98 5.17 -3.89
C PHE A 277 16.14 4.55 -2.78
N SER A 278 15.31 5.38 -2.18
CA SER A 278 14.17 4.99 -1.35
C SER A 278 12.86 5.51 -1.97
N ARG A 279 11.75 4.85 -1.69
CA ARG A 279 10.45 5.18 -2.24
C ARG A 279 9.47 5.52 -1.11
N SER A 280 8.81 6.67 -1.22
CA SER A 280 7.75 7.08 -0.30
C SER A 280 6.39 6.99 -0.96
N ALA A 281 5.43 6.34 -0.29
CA ALA A 281 4.07 6.16 -0.80
C ALA A 281 3.03 6.03 0.32
N SER A 282 1.77 5.83 -0.08
CA SER A 282 0.58 5.60 0.75
C SER A 282 0.06 6.81 1.51
N ALA A 283 0.89 7.82 1.75
CA ALA A 283 0.52 9.12 2.32
C ALA A 283 1.46 10.20 1.77
N PRO A 284 1.08 11.48 1.84
CA PRO A 284 1.95 12.58 1.47
C PRO A 284 3.19 12.64 2.37
N LEU A 285 4.36 12.85 1.77
CA LEU A 285 5.60 13.08 2.51
C LEU A 285 5.77 14.59 2.76
N ALA A 286 6.00 14.96 4.03
CA ALA A 286 6.29 16.35 4.34
C ALA A 286 7.60 16.79 3.65
N PRO A 287 7.61 17.92 2.92
CA PRO A 287 8.78 18.38 2.18
C PRO A 287 10.05 18.52 3.05
N GLU A 288 9.87 18.89 4.31
CA GLU A 288 10.98 19.03 5.25
C GLU A 288 11.63 17.69 5.60
N ILE A 289 10.83 16.64 5.88
CA ILE A 289 11.32 15.28 6.12
C ILE A 289 12.08 14.77 4.89
N HIS A 290 11.55 15.04 3.69
CA HIS A 290 12.19 14.69 2.42
C HIS A 290 13.60 15.31 2.33
N ARG A 291 13.70 16.64 2.50
CA ARG A 291 15.00 17.35 2.41
C ARG A 291 15.99 16.89 3.47
N GLN A 292 15.55 16.74 4.72
CA GLN A 292 16.41 16.32 5.82
C GLN A 292 16.93 14.89 5.63
N PHE A 293 16.09 13.98 5.14
CA PHE A 293 16.49 12.60 4.87
C PHE A 293 17.56 12.53 3.77
N GLU A 294 17.34 13.21 2.64
CA GLU A 294 18.33 13.24 1.55
C GLU A 294 19.62 13.94 1.98
N ALA A 295 19.55 15.01 2.75
CA ALA A 295 20.72 15.71 3.27
C ALA A 295 21.54 14.82 4.23
N ARG A 296 20.86 14.07 5.13
CA ARG A 296 21.52 13.19 6.10
C ARG A 296 22.13 11.96 5.44
N PHE A 297 21.36 11.26 4.61
CA PHE A 297 21.76 9.94 4.10
C PHE A 297 22.35 9.97 2.68
N GLY A 298 22.08 11.01 1.91
CA GLY A 298 22.45 11.10 0.50
C GLY A 298 21.73 10.07 -0.38
N ILE A 299 20.60 9.54 0.07
CA ILE A 299 19.75 8.57 -0.63
C ILE A 299 18.53 9.31 -1.14
N PRO A 300 18.29 9.37 -2.46
CA PRO A 300 17.13 10.06 -3.01
C PRO A 300 15.82 9.39 -2.57
N ILE A 301 14.83 10.21 -2.20
CA ILE A 301 13.44 9.74 -2.00
C ILE A 301 12.65 9.96 -3.29
N ILE A 302 12.03 8.92 -3.79
CA ILE A 302 11.12 8.96 -4.92
C ILE A 302 9.68 8.93 -4.37
N GLU A 303 9.03 10.09 -4.38
CA GLU A 303 7.62 10.16 -4.03
C GLU A 303 6.77 9.54 -5.12
N THR A 304 5.75 8.78 -4.70
CA THR A 304 4.85 8.08 -5.61
C THR A 304 3.42 8.09 -5.06
N MET A 305 2.44 7.97 -5.94
CA MET A 305 1.04 7.81 -5.60
C MET A 305 0.47 6.55 -6.23
N GLY A 306 -0.48 5.95 -5.55
CA GLY A 306 -1.25 4.82 -6.04
C GLY A 306 -2.36 4.41 -5.10
N LEU A 307 -3.22 3.53 -5.58
CA LEU A 307 -4.38 3.01 -4.86
C LEU A 307 -4.40 1.49 -4.95
N THR A 308 -5.21 0.86 -4.10
CA THR A 308 -5.46 -0.58 -4.21
C THR A 308 -6.12 -0.92 -5.54
N GLU A 309 -7.05 -0.08 -5.97
CA GLU A 309 -7.82 -0.17 -7.21
C GLU A 309 -6.96 -0.07 -8.48
N THR A 310 -5.71 0.37 -8.35
CA THR A 310 -4.75 0.49 -9.46
C THR A 310 -3.54 -0.43 -9.33
N GLY A 311 -3.61 -1.45 -8.47
CA GLY A 311 -2.49 -2.35 -8.22
C GLY A 311 -1.24 -1.64 -7.67
N ALA A 312 -1.38 -0.53 -7.01
CA ALA A 312 -0.43 0.39 -6.40
C ALA A 312 -0.14 1.62 -7.28
N GLN A 313 1.03 1.69 -7.93
CA GLN A 313 1.59 2.92 -8.49
C GLN A 313 0.88 3.41 -9.75
N ILE A 314 0.51 4.70 -9.73
CA ILE A 314 0.01 5.44 -10.89
C ILE A 314 0.90 6.63 -11.26
N LEU A 315 1.54 7.25 -10.25
CA LEU A 315 2.46 8.37 -10.40
C LEU A 315 3.79 8.03 -9.74
N SER A 316 4.87 8.52 -10.30
CA SER A 316 6.21 8.44 -9.72
C SER A 316 7.05 9.63 -10.12
N ASN A 317 7.77 10.21 -9.16
CA ASN A 317 8.89 11.05 -9.53
C ASN A 317 9.94 10.21 -10.27
N PRO A 318 10.64 10.77 -11.24
CA PRO A 318 11.73 10.08 -11.92
C PRO A 318 12.95 9.91 -11.00
N LEU A 319 13.81 8.95 -11.35
CA LEU A 319 15.12 8.81 -10.69
C LEU A 319 16.09 9.95 -11.07
N PRO A 320 17.03 10.32 -10.19
CA PRO A 320 18.13 11.19 -10.58
C PRO A 320 18.92 10.60 -11.78
N PRO A 321 19.45 11.42 -12.71
CA PRO A 321 19.55 12.89 -12.63
C PRO A 321 18.33 13.65 -13.15
N GLN A 322 17.23 12.99 -13.46
CA GLN A 322 16.02 13.66 -13.91
C GLN A 322 15.40 14.53 -12.78
N THR A 323 14.67 15.57 -13.17
CA THR A 323 14.07 16.50 -12.21
C THR A 323 13.02 15.81 -11.37
N ARG A 324 13.08 15.98 -10.05
CA ARG A 324 12.05 15.58 -9.08
C ARG A 324 11.43 16.83 -8.47
N LYS A 325 10.12 16.84 -8.31
CA LYS A 325 9.42 17.95 -7.64
C LYS A 325 8.95 17.48 -6.26
N ILE A 326 9.60 17.99 -5.21
CA ILE A 326 9.22 17.69 -3.81
C ILE A 326 7.79 18.17 -3.56
N GLY A 327 6.96 17.32 -2.91
CA GLY A 327 5.53 17.58 -2.69
C GLY A 327 4.61 17.12 -3.82
N SER A 328 5.20 16.72 -4.96
CA SER A 328 4.49 16.03 -6.04
C SER A 328 4.80 14.54 -6.00
N PRO A 329 3.82 13.64 -6.15
CA PRO A 329 4.09 12.22 -6.39
C PRO A 329 4.63 11.95 -7.79
N GLY A 330 4.90 12.94 -8.63
CA GLY A 330 5.53 12.82 -9.92
C GLY A 330 4.57 12.81 -11.12
N ILE A 331 4.98 12.09 -12.14
CA ILE A 331 4.31 11.97 -13.44
C ILE A 331 3.69 10.59 -13.63
N ALA A 332 2.77 10.44 -14.58
CA ALA A 332 2.18 9.16 -14.95
C ALA A 332 3.22 8.19 -15.53
N ILE A 333 3.22 6.94 -15.08
CA ILE A 333 4.13 5.90 -15.54
C ILE A 333 3.35 4.62 -15.87
N GLY A 334 3.35 4.23 -17.14
CA GLY A 334 2.71 3.00 -17.62
C GLY A 334 1.17 3.02 -17.62
N ASN A 335 0.58 4.14 -17.30
CA ASN A 335 -0.86 4.42 -17.33
C ASN A 335 -1.11 5.84 -17.81
N GLU A 336 -2.38 6.18 -18.02
CA GLU A 336 -2.81 7.54 -18.33
C GLU A 336 -3.38 8.18 -17.07
N VAL A 337 -3.06 9.45 -16.83
CA VAL A 337 -3.61 10.26 -15.75
C VAL A 337 -4.19 11.55 -16.32
N MET A 338 -5.38 11.91 -15.84
CA MET A 338 -6.09 13.11 -16.22
C MET A 338 -6.58 13.81 -14.94
N ILE A 339 -6.57 15.13 -14.93
CA ILE A 339 -7.29 15.93 -13.95
C ILE A 339 -8.65 16.27 -14.56
N ALA A 340 -9.73 15.76 -13.98
CA ALA A 340 -11.08 15.93 -14.50
C ALA A 340 -11.85 17.02 -13.75
N ASP A 341 -12.58 17.83 -14.50
CA ASP A 341 -13.53 18.81 -13.95
C ASP A 341 -14.89 18.16 -13.60
N ASP A 342 -15.82 18.94 -13.07
CA ASP A 342 -17.18 18.51 -12.72
C ASP A 342 -18.03 18.08 -13.94
N HIS A 343 -17.55 18.35 -15.16
CA HIS A 343 -18.17 17.92 -16.42
C HIS A 343 -17.44 16.73 -17.06
N GLU A 344 -16.57 16.07 -16.29
CA GLU A 344 -15.79 14.89 -16.71
C GLU A 344 -14.80 15.18 -17.86
N LYS A 345 -14.35 16.44 -17.99
CA LYS A 345 -13.41 16.87 -19.02
C LYS A 345 -12.04 17.19 -18.42
N PRO A 346 -10.95 17.06 -19.22
CA PRO A 346 -9.63 17.44 -18.78
C PRO A 346 -9.56 18.92 -18.39
N CYS A 347 -9.02 19.20 -17.20
CA CYS A 347 -8.67 20.54 -16.75
C CYS A 347 -7.45 21.10 -17.52
N ALA A 348 -7.35 22.43 -17.59
CA ALA A 348 -6.12 23.08 -17.99
C ALA A 348 -5.01 22.90 -16.94
N ALA A 349 -3.75 23.14 -17.34
CA ALA A 349 -2.63 23.08 -16.40
C ALA A 349 -2.87 24.00 -15.18
N ASN A 350 -2.46 23.52 -14.01
CA ASN A 350 -2.60 24.19 -12.71
C ASN A 350 -4.06 24.43 -12.24
N VAL A 351 -5.05 23.84 -12.91
CA VAL A 351 -6.44 23.85 -12.46
C VAL A 351 -6.75 22.58 -11.67
N THR A 352 -7.32 22.74 -10.47
CA THR A 352 -7.67 21.62 -9.59
C THR A 352 -8.93 20.92 -10.09
N GLY A 353 -8.88 19.59 -10.08
CA GLY A 353 -9.99 18.67 -10.36
C GLY A 353 -9.76 17.31 -9.73
N GLU A 354 -10.58 16.33 -10.07
CA GLU A 354 -10.40 14.96 -9.62
C GLU A 354 -9.31 14.26 -10.45
N ILE A 355 -8.41 13.53 -9.78
CA ILE A 355 -7.38 12.73 -10.46
C ILE A 355 -8.03 11.44 -10.97
N TRP A 356 -8.02 11.23 -12.28
CA TRP A 356 -8.52 10.03 -12.95
C TRP A 356 -7.40 9.23 -13.57
N VAL A 357 -7.54 7.91 -13.58
CA VAL A 357 -6.51 6.98 -14.07
C VAL A 357 -7.11 5.98 -15.05
N ARG A 358 -6.38 5.68 -16.12
CA ARG A 358 -6.70 4.60 -17.06
C ARG A 358 -5.45 3.79 -17.39
N GLY A 359 -5.57 2.47 -17.38
CA GLY A 359 -4.45 1.58 -17.73
C GLY A 359 -4.71 0.12 -17.41
N ASP A 360 -3.80 -0.74 -17.86
CA ASP A 360 -3.88 -2.19 -17.65
C ASP A 360 -3.72 -2.60 -16.16
N ASN A 361 -3.24 -1.68 -15.32
CA ASN A 361 -3.12 -1.86 -13.88
C ASN A 361 -4.42 -1.58 -13.10
N VAL A 362 -5.45 -1.03 -13.74
CA VAL A 362 -6.76 -0.75 -13.12
C VAL A 362 -7.51 -2.05 -12.84
N MET A 363 -8.10 -2.17 -11.66
CA MET A 363 -8.83 -3.34 -11.16
C MET A 363 -9.95 -3.80 -12.10
N GLN A 364 -10.36 -5.06 -11.95
CA GLN A 364 -11.57 -5.56 -12.61
C GLN A 364 -12.87 -5.01 -12.00
N GLY A 365 -12.83 -4.65 -10.72
CA GLY A 365 -13.96 -4.09 -9.99
C GLY A 365 -13.97 -4.49 -8.52
N TYR A 366 -15.04 -4.11 -7.82
CA TYR A 366 -15.30 -4.51 -6.44
C TYR A 366 -16.09 -5.82 -6.39
N LEU A 367 -15.62 -6.78 -5.59
CA LEU A 367 -16.27 -8.07 -5.39
C LEU A 367 -17.72 -7.89 -4.93
N HIS A 368 -18.67 -8.50 -5.63
CA HIS A 368 -20.11 -8.43 -5.36
C HIS A 368 -20.74 -7.02 -5.35
N GLN A 369 -20.05 -6.01 -5.92
CA GLN A 369 -20.50 -4.62 -5.91
C GLN A 369 -20.46 -3.99 -7.32
N PRO A 370 -21.27 -4.47 -8.28
CA PRO A 370 -21.23 -3.97 -9.66
C PRO A 370 -21.63 -2.49 -9.77
N GLU A 371 -22.58 -2.02 -8.95
CA GLU A 371 -23.00 -0.62 -8.94
C GLU A 371 -21.89 0.32 -8.46
N GLU A 372 -21.16 -0.07 -7.40
CA GLU A 372 -20.02 0.70 -6.91
C GLU A 372 -18.86 0.69 -7.91
N THR A 373 -18.66 -0.43 -8.60
CA THR A 373 -17.69 -0.53 -9.69
C THR A 373 -18.04 0.44 -10.82
N ALA A 374 -19.31 0.48 -11.26
CA ALA A 374 -19.76 1.38 -12.31
C ALA A 374 -19.70 2.87 -11.94
N LYS A 375 -19.81 3.21 -10.64
CA LYS A 375 -19.57 4.57 -10.14
C LYS A 375 -18.08 4.93 -10.13
N THR A 376 -17.21 3.95 -9.91
CA THR A 376 -15.77 4.16 -9.77
C THR A 376 -15.04 4.10 -11.09
N ILE A 377 -15.47 3.22 -12.02
CA ILE A 377 -14.86 3.05 -13.34
C ILE A 377 -15.88 3.47 -14.39
N THR A 378 -15.52 4.46 -15.21
CA THR A 378 -16.38 4.94 -16.30
C THR A 378 -16.46 3.92 -17.44
N SER A 379 -17.42 4.09 -18.34
CA SER A 379 -17.55 3.25 -19.55
C SER A 379 -16.34 3.32 -20.48
N GLU A 380 -15.53 4.39 -20.39
CA GLU A 380 -14.29 4.57 -21.15
C GLU A 380 -13.06 3.98 -20.44
N GLY A 381 -13.24 3.35 -19.26
CA GLY A 381 -12.17 2.72 -18.48
C GLY A 381 -11.38 3.69 -17.58
N TRP A 382 -11.85 4.91 -17.36
CA TRP A 382 -11.27 5.81 -16.39
C TRP A 382 -11.72 5.45 -14.97
N LEU A 383 -10.77 5.28 -14.07
CA LEU A 383 -11.01 5.10 -12.64
C LEU A 383 -10.98 6.48 -11.95
N ARG A 384 -12.06 6.81 -11.25
CA ARG A 384 -12.20 7.98 -10.39
C ARG A 384 -11.53 7.68 -9.05
N THR A 385 -10.44 8.39 -8.72
CA THR A 385 -9.65 8.08 -7.52
C THR A 385 -10.29 8.63 -6.23
N GLY A 386 -11.14 9.65 -6.35
CA GLY A 386 -11.64 10.44 -5.23
C GLY A 386 -10.58 11.36 -4.63
N ASP A 387 -9.37 11.40 -5.19
CA ASP A 387 -8.31 12.34 -4.82
C ASP A 387 -8.37 13.58 -5.72
N LEU A 388 -8.19 14.76 -5.14
CA LEU A 388 -8.13 16.04 -5.84
C LEU A 388 -6.68 16.46 -6.07
N GLY A 389 -6.44 17.11 -7.19
CA GLY A 389 -5.14 17.63 -7.53
C GLY A 389 -5.14 18.50 -8.78
N HIS A 390 -3.98 18.98 -9.15
CA HIS A 390 -3.73 19.65 -10.41
C HIS A 390 -2.48 19.07 -11.07
N MET A 391 -2.36 19.27 -12.36
CA MET A 391 -1.18 18.88 -13.15
C MET A 391 -0.54 20.17 -13.66
N ASP A 392 0.77 20.30 -13.51
CA ASP A 392 1.50 21.45 -14.07
C ASP A 392 1.80 21.26 -15.56
N GLU A 393 2.44 22.26 -16.19
CA GLU A 393 2.77 22.27 -17.61
C GLU A 393 3.79 21.18 -18.01
N GLU A 394 4.54 20.65 -17.04
CA GLU A 394 5.53 19.58 -17.25
C GLU A 394 4.94 18.17 -16.97
N GLY A 395 3.65 18.09 -16.61
CA GLY A 395 2.96 16.83 -16.33
C GLY A 395 3.09 16.30 -14.91
N TYR A 396 3.68 17.07 -13.99
CA TYR A 396 3.73 16.69 -12.58
C TYR A 396 2.39 16.95 -11.92
N VAL A 397 1.90 15.91 -11.22
CA VAL A 397 0.64 16.01 -10.47
C VAL A 397 0.92 16.42 -9.03
N PHE A 398 0.11 17.33 -8.51
CA PHE A 398 0.12 17.75 -7.11
C PHE A 398 -1.20 17.37 -6.48
N VAL A 399 -1.18 16.48 -5.50
CA VAL A 399 -2.38 16.05 -4.77
C VAL A 399 -2.72 17.12 -3.74
N THR A 400 -3.91 17.68 -3.80
CA THR A 400 -4.37 18.74 -2.88
C THR A 400 -5.25 18.21 -1.75
N GLY A 401 -5.94 17.07 -1.94
CA GLY A 401 -6.79 16.49 -0.92
C GLY A 401 -7.63 15.31 -1.41
N ARG A 402 -8.68 14.99 -0.65
CA ARG A 402 -9.69 14.00 -1.03
C ARG A 402 -11.07 14.63 -1.04
N ILE A 403 -11.88 14.30 -2.04
CA ILE A 403 -13.26 14.81 -2.17
C ILE A 403 -14.06 14.59 -0.86
N LYS A 404 -13.95 13.40 -0.25
CA LYS A 404 -14.65 13.04 0.98
C LYS A 404 -14.10 13.67 2.26
N GLU A 405 -12.91 14.25 2.21
CA GLU A 405 -12.23 14.87 3.35
C GLU A 405 -12.29 16.40 3.31
N LEU A 406 -12.83 17.00 2.23
CA LEU A 406 -12.97 18.43 2.11
C LEU A 406 -13.77 19.01 3.27
N ILE A 407 -13.31 20.14 3.80
CA ILE A 407 -14.02 20.93 4.79
C ILE A 407 -14.82 21.99 4.05
N ILE A 408 -16.15 21.95 4.15
CA ILE A 408 -17.04 22.87 3.46
C ILE A 408 -17.41 24.01 4.42
N LYS A 409 -16.61 25.07 4.41
CA LYS A 409 -16.82 26.25 5.26
C LYS A 409 -17.48 27.36 4.45
N GLY A 410 -18.70 27.73 4.82
CA GLY A 410 -19.43 28.82 4.15
C GLY A 410 -19.63 28.64 2.63
N GLY A 411 -19.71 27.40 2.16
CA GLY A 411 -19.83 27.05 0.74
C GLY A 411 -18.50 26.92 -0.03
N GLU A 412 -17.37 27.23 0.59
CA GLU A 412 -16.05 27.04 0.00
C GLU A 412 -15.40 25.74 0.45
N ASN A 413 -14.72 25.06 -0.46
CA ASN A 413 -13.99 23.82 -0.23
C ASN A 413 -12.58 24.11 0.28
N ILE A 414 -12.27 23.67 1.49
CA ILE A 414 -10.93 23.77 2.09
C ILE A 414 -10.32 22.37 2.11
N ALA A 415 -9.15 22.21 1.49
CA ALA A 415 -8.40 20.97 1.54
C ALA A 415 -7.67 20.85 2.89
N PRO A 416 -7.96 19.85 3.73
CA PRO A 416 -7.29 19.71 5.04
C PRO A 416 -5.77 19.59 4.93
N ARG A 417 -5.28 19.00 3.85
CA ARG A 417 -3.85 18.80 3.59
C ARG A 417 -3.06 20.10 3.59
N GLU A 418 -3.61 21.17 3.02
CA GLU A 418 -2.96 22.49 2.98
C GLU A 418 -2.66 22.99 4.40
N ILE A 419 -3.56 22.69 5.33
CA ILE A 419 -3.41 23.07 6.74
C ILE A 419 -2.41 22.16 7.44
N ASP A 420 -2.48 20.85 7.17
CA ASP A 420 -1.53 19.87 7.71
C ASP A 420 -0.09 20.24 7.34
N GLU A 421 0.16 20.56 6.08
CA GLU A 421 1.48 20.92 5.57
C GLU A 421 2.04 22.17 6.29
N VAL A 422 1.21 23.19 6.45
CA VAL A 422 1.61 24.41 7.18
C VAL A 422 1.89 24.13 8.64
N LEU A 423 1.09 23.30 9.31
CA LEU A 423 1.36 22.91 10.70
C LEU A 423 2.67 22.11 10.82
N LEU A 424 2.94 21.20 9.87
CA LEU A 424 4.17 20.39 9.84
C LEU A 424 5.44 21.20 9.53
N GLU A 425 5.34 22.41 8.98
CA GLU A 425 6.48 23.33 8.84
C GLU A 425 6.99 23.85 10.20
N HIS A 426 6.15 23.79 11.23
CA HIS A 426 6.55 24.25 12.56
C HIS A 426 7.49 23.24 13.21
N GLU A 427 8.65 23.70 13.70
CA GLU A 427 9.75 22.86 14.18
C GLU A 427 9.38 21.88 15.32
N THR A 428 8.33 22.20 16.09
CA THR A 428 7.90 21.39 17.24
C THR A 428 6.94 20.27 16.88
N ILE A 429 6.30 20.30 15.69
CA ILE A 429 5.22 19.39 15.31
C ILE A 429 5.79 18.14 14.63
N LEU A 430 5.37 16.98 15.14
CA LEU A 430 5.66 15.66 14.56
C LEU A 430 4.59 15.24 13.55
N GLU A 431 3.30 15.38 13.91
CA GLU A 431 2.16 15.01 13.11
C GLU A 431 1.05 16.05 13.24
N ALA A 432 0.31 16.26 12.16
CA ALA A 432 -0.84 17.17 12.11
C ALA A 432 -1.93 16.63 11.21
N ALA A 433 -3.19 16.87 11.57
CA ALA A 433 -4.34 16.58 10.74
C ALA A 433 -5.49 17.54 11.02
N ALA A 434 -5.83 18.38 10.06
CA ALA A 434 -7.00 19.23 10.09
C ALA A 434 -8.27 18.43 9.74
N PHE A 435 -9.41 18.77 10.31
CA PHE A 435 -10.68 18.07 10.09
C PHE A 435 -11.88 19.01 10.20
N ALA A 436 -12.99 18.57 9.62
CA ALA A 436 -14.24 19.30 9.63
C ALA A 436 -14.96 19.12 10.98
N VAL A 437 -15.47 20.22 11.53
CA VAL A 437 -16.35 20.22 12.70
C VAL A 437 -17.65 20.92 12.31
N PRO A 438 -18.83 20.37 12.62
CA PRO A 438 -20.11 21.02 12.37
C PRO A 438 -20.15 22.42 13.00
N CYS A 439 -20.63 23.42 12.26
CA CYS A 439 -20.73 24.80 12.67
C CYS A 439 -22.06 25.40 12.19
N ARG A 440 -22.77 26.07 13.09
CA ARG A 440 -24.09 26.67 12.79
C ARG A 440 -24.02 27.76 11.73
N ASP A 441 -22.97 28.57 11.77
CA ASP A 441 -22.86 29.78 10.95
C ASP A 441 -22.30 29.51 9.55
N TYR A 442 -21.39 28.51 9.46
CA TYR A 442 -20.67 28.18 8.21
C TYR A 442 -20.91 26.77 7.69
N GLY A 443 -21.84 26.02 8.28
CA GLY A 443 -22.02 24.59 8.00
C GLY A 443 -20.89 23.73 8.63
N GLN A 444 -19.65 24.02 8.29
CA GLN A 444 -18.47 23.43 8.91
C GLN A 444 -17.43 24.50 9.26
N ARG A 445 -16.60 24.20 10.25
CA ARG A 445 -15.39 24.94 10.59
C ARG A 445 -14.17 24.04 10.58
N VAL A 446 -13.00 24.63 10.50
CA VAL A 446 -11.72 23.95 10.50
C VAL A 446 -11.24 23.77 11.95
N GLU A 447 -10.90 22.55 12.34
CA GLU A 447 -10.09 22.29 13.53
C GLU A 447 -8.93 21.38 13.17
N ALA A 448 -7.90 21.28 14.03
CA ALA A 448 -6.76 20.42 13.78
C ALA A 448 -6.36 19.66 15.05
N CYS A 449 -5.88 18.41 14.87
CA CYS A 449 -5.18 17.66 15.89
C CYS A 449 -3.69 17.63 15.55
N ILE A 450 -2.83 17.72 16.55
CA ILE A 450 -1.37 17.68 16.41
C ILE A 450 -0.73 16.77 17.44
N CYS A 451 0.44 16.21 17.09
CA CYS A 451 1.37 15.61 18.05
C CYS A 451 2.69 16.35 18.00
N PHE A 452 3.31 16.58 19.15
CA PHE A 452 4.62 17.21 19.22
C PHE A 452 5.76 16.20 19.06
N LYS A 453 6.90 16.68 18.56
CA LYS A 453 8.16 15.94 18.64
C LYS A 453 8.57 15.74 20.10
N PRO A 454 9.31 14.67 20.43
CA PRO A 454 9.77 14.42 21.80
C PRO A 454 10.47 15.67 22.39
N SER A 455 10.06 16.04 23.61
CA SER A 455 10.60 17.18 24.35
C SER A 455 10.45 18.56 23.68
N ARG A 456 9.56 18.68 22.66
CA ARG A 456 9.23 19.94 22.01
C ARG A 456 7.81 20.35 22.32
N HIS A 457 7.56 21.65 22.45
CA HIS A 457 6.23 22.22 22.73
C HIS A 457 6.11 23.60 22.08
N ALA A 458 4.90 23.98 21.73
CA ALA A 458 4.50 25.32 21.33
C ALA A 458 3.10 25.61 21.89
N SER A 459 2.76 26.87 22.06
CA SER A 459 1.40 27.24 22.46
C SER A 459 0.44 27.16 21.26
N THR A 460 -0.84 26.90 21.53
CA THR A 460 -1.87 26.91 20.47
C THR A 460 -2.00 28.27 19.80
N ASP A 461 -1.72 29.37 20.52
CA ASP A 461 -1.72 30.74 19.98
C ASP A 461 -0.58 30.95 18.97
N GLU A 462 0.62 30.45 19.31
CA GLU A 462 1.78 30.49 18.41
C GLU A 462 1.49 29.70 17.11
N LEU A 463 0.96 28.48 17.24
CA LEU A 463 0.59 27.65 16.08
C LEU A 463 -0.54 28.28 15.24
N SER A 464 -1.52 28.90 15.89
CA SER A 464 -2.59 29.65 15.20
C SER A 464 -2.04 30.84 14.43
N GLN A 465 -1.10 31.60 15.02
CA GLN A 465 -0.42 32.70 14.33
C GLN A 465 0.42 32.21 13.14
N HIS A 466 1.12 31.09 13.31
CA HIS A 466 1.89 30.43 12.27
C HIS A 466 0.99 30.06 11.06
N CYS A 467 -0.16 29.43 11.33
CA CYS A 467 -1.16 29.11 10.32
C CYS A 467 -1.73 30.37 9.65
N LYS A 468 -2.10 31.37 10.45
CA LYS A 468 -2.71 32.62 9.95
C LYS A 468 -1.79 33.39 9.01
N ALA A 469 -0.51 33.42 9.30
CA ALA A 469 0.50 34.11 8.48
C ALA A 469 0.64 33.47 7.08
N ARG A 470 0.35 32.15 6.93
CA ARG A 470 0.53 31.39 5.68
C ARG A 470 -0.76 31.10 4.94
N LEU A 471 -1.84 30.82 5.67
CA LEU A 471 -3.13 30.41 5.12
C LEU A 471 -4.19 31.51 5.08
N GLY A 472 -3.91 32.63 5.77
CA GLY A 472 -4.92 33.64 6.05
C GLY A 472 -5.91 33.22 7.14
N ALA A 473 -6.75 34.13 7.59
CA ALA A 473 -7.69 33.88 8.70
C ALA A 473 -8.76 32.83 8.37
N TYR A 474 -9.18 32.72 7.11
CA TYR A 474 -10.29 31.86 6.73
C TYR A 474 -10.00 30.37 6.85
N LYS A 475 -8.78 29.94 6.49
CA LYS A 475 -8.33 28.55 6.54
C LYS A 475 -7.63 28.18 7.84
N THR A 476 -7.30 29.18 8.69
CA THR A 476 -6.68 28.92 10.00
C THR A 476 -7.61 28.07 10.86
N PRO A 477 -7.12 27.00 11.52
CA PRO A 477 -7.92 26.21 12.44
C PRO A 477 -8.50 27.09 13.56
N ASP A 478 -9.81 26.98 13.79
CA ASP A 478 -10.50 27.70 14.88
C ASP A 478 -10.07 27.14 16.25
N LYS A 479 -9.63 25.87 16.28
CA LYS A 479 -9.07 25.21 17.46
C LYS A 479 -8.03 24.18 17.08
N ILE A 480 -6.97 24.09 17.88
CA ILE A 480 -5.90 23.10 17.76
C ILE A 480 -5.92 22.21 19.00
N HIS A 481 -6.04 20.90 18.79
CA HIS A 481 -6.05 19.89 19.84
C HIS A 481 -4.69 19.19 19.87
N ILE A 482 -4.11 19.09 21.07
CA ILE A 482 -2.83 18.42 21.30
C ILE A 482 -3.14 17.01 21.78
N LEU A 483 -2.61 16.01 21.07
CA LEU A 483 -2.79 14.59 21.37
C LEU A 483 -1.44 13.90 21.49
N ASP A 484 -1.39 12.79 22.22
CA ASP A 484 -0.17 11.97 22.32
C ASP A 484 0.09 11.18 21.03
N ASP A 485 -0.98 10.75 20.33
CA ASP A 485 -0.92 10.07 19.03
C ASP A 485 -2.18 10.37 18.21
N LEU A 486 -2.05 10.35 16.88
CA LEU A 486 -3.20 10.48 15.97
C LEU A 486 -3.72 9.08 15.57
N PRO A 487 -5.05 8.92 15.36
CA PRO A 487 -5.62 7.64 14.96
C PRO A 487 -5.11 7.27 13.57
N LYS A 488 -4.42 6.15 13.47
CA LYS A 488 -3.84 5.64 12.21
C LYS A 488 -4.54 4.37 11.75
N GLY A 489 -4.66 4.23 10.46
CA GLY A 489 -5.01 2.98 9.84
C GLY A 489 -3.82 2.01 9.81
N PRO A 490 -4.08 0.76 9.41
CA PRO A 490 -3.04 -0.28 9.34
C PRO A 490 -1.86 0.04 8.41
N SER A 491 -2.06 0.95 7.46
CA SER A 491 -1.02 1.46 6.55
C SER A 491 -0.22 2.63 7.12
N GLY A 492 -0.43 3.00 8.39
CA GLY A 492 0.17 4.19 9.00
C GLY A 492 -0.49 5.52 8.59
N LYS A 493 -1.55 5.48 7.75
CA LYS A 493 -2.28 6.67 7.32
C LYS A 493 -3.20 7.17 8.42
N ILE A 494 -3.19 8.49 8.69
CA ILE A 494 -4.08 9.13 9.66
C ILE A 494 -5.54 8.96 9.21
N GLN A 495 -6.38 8.48 10.12
CA GLN A 495 -7.82 8.31 9.91
C GLN A 495 -8.57 9.60 10.25
N ARG A 496 -8.45 10.60 9.38
CA ARG A 496 -8.99 11.95 9.58
C ARG A 496 -10.46 11.99 10.01
N LEU A 497 -11.29 11.17 9.39
CA LEU A 497 -12.74 11.14 9.70
C LEU A 497 -13.06 10.65 11.12
N LYS A 498 -12.11 10.01 11.82
CA LYS A 498 -12.27 9.62 13.23
C LYS A 498 -11.87 10.72 14.22
N LEU A 499 -11.23 11.80 13.76
CA LEU A 499 -10.77 12.85 14.64
C LEU A 499 -11.92 13.56 15.36
N TYR A 500 -13.04 13.75 14.67
CA TYR A 500 -14.23 14.35 15.28
C TYR A 500 -14.75 13.52 16.47
N GLU A 501 -14.93 12.20 16.27
CA GLU A 501 -15.35 11.28 17.35
C GLU A 501 -14.33 11.24 18.50
N LEU A 502 -13.03 11.25 18.17
CA LEU A 502 -11.96 11.21 19.16
C LEU A 502 -11.96 12.44 20.07
N VAL A 503 -12.23 13.61 19.50
CA VAL A 503 -12.18 14.90 20.20
C VAL A 503 -13.48 15.21 20.95
N TYR A 504 -14.62 14.86 20.36
CA TYR A 504 -15.94 15.26 20.87
C TYR A 504 -16.79 14.09 21.39
N GLY A 505 -16.32 12.85 21.25
CA GLY A 505 -17.06 11.64 21.59
C GLY A 505 -18.01 11.21 20.46
N ALA A 506 -18.39 9.93 20.48
CA ALA A 506 -19.45 9.42 19.59
C ALA A 506 -20.81 9.99 20.03
N HIS A 507 -21.55 10.54 19.09
CA HIS A 507 -22.94 10.97 19.31
C HIS A 507 -23.91 9.82 19.14
#